data_f10ffc1b7c1a234370879ce9b76f0209
#
_entry.id   f10ffc1b7c1a234370879ce9b76f0209
#
_cell.length_a   1.000
_cell.length_b   1.000
_cell.length_c   1.000
_cell.angle_alpha   90.00
_cell.angle_beta   90.00
_cell.angle_gamma   90.00
#
_symmetry.space_group_name_H-M   'P 1'
#
loop_
_entity.id
_entity.type
_entity.pdbx_description
1 polymer ?
#
loop_
_entity_poly.entity_id
_entity_poly.type
_entity_poly.pdbx_seq_one_letter_code
_entity_poly.pdbx_strand_id
1 'polypeptide(L)'
;MPGPRTTPFGFQVLLWATGNSLAGAAVGLAVNLLGRGTFEPTVLWIGILFGNVVGFTVFLTSTLLPPRLREVGPVLRALLVGLALFSGALAGTALVFYVFPLFVLRDLRQALTVGAINAVLALAVGSVVHVYEAMRWRLAESLREVEEVRLREARLREQAALAELAALQARINPHFFFNTLNTISSLVEEDPRRAGDIVETLAELFRYTFRAAESRPVRLEEELEFVRRYLTIEQARFGDRLRVVREVAPAVLRLQVPGLLLQPLVENAVGHGVAPLRRGGTVRIAARLDGEDLVVEVADDGRGLPAGTDPVRPGHGLDNVRQRLQTLYGERGRLTLAAGPGGSGTLAVIRIPVPEAAAAGPGAERETGGRAAGAAVP
;
A
#
# COMPACT_ATOMS: atom_id res chain seq x y z
N MET A 1 15.35 14.18 16.45
CA MET A 1 14.88 14.45 17.82
C MET A 1 16.01 14.08 18.77
N PRO A 2 16.41 14.92 19.74
CA PRO A 2 17.43 14.58 20.70
C PRO A 2 16.92 13.44 21.57
N GLY A 3 17.70 12.35 21.65
CA GLY A 3 17.39 11.18 22.46
C GLY A 3 17.16 11.55 23.94
N PRO A 4 16.38 10.76 24.70
CA PRO A 4 16.14 11.03 26.09
C PRO A 4 17.49 11.19 26.82
N ARG A 5 17.71 12.36 27.42
CA ARG A 5 18.88 12.63 28.24
C ARG A 5 18.92 11.58 29.36
N THR A 6 19.80 10.61 29.24
CA THR A 6 20.06 9.65 30.33
C THR A 6 20.65 10.42 31.48
N THR A 7 19.95 10.46 32.62
CA THR A 7 20.48 11.05 33.85
C THR A 7 21.83 10.38 34.18
N PRO A 8 22.89 11.13 34.53
CA PRO A 8 24.19 10.56 34.85
C PRO A 8 24.07 9.47 35.92
N PHE A 9 24.77 8.34 35.74
CA PHE A 9 24.70 7.21 36.65
C PHE A 9 24.90 7.62 38.13
N GLY A 10 25.85 8.53 38.40
CA GLY A 10 26.08 9.04 39.76
C GLY A 10 24.86 9.76 40.36
N PHE A 11 24.09 10.49 39.55
CA PHE A 11 22.85 11.12 40.01
C PHE A 11 21.75 10.10 40.35
N GLN A 12 21.65 9.04 39.57
CA GLN A 12 20.71 7.95 39.86
C GLN A 12 21.06 7.24 41.17
N VAL A 13 22.33 6.92 41.39
CA VAL A 13 22.81 6.32 42.66
C VAL A 13 22.50 7.21 43.84
N LEU A 14 22.74 8.52 43.74
CA LEU A 14 22.45 9.48 44.81
C LEU A 14 20.95 9.56 45.13
N LEU A 15 20.12 9.60 44.10
CA LEU A 15 18.66 9.64 44.27
C LEU A 15 18.14 8.37 44.96
N TRP A 16 18.68 7.21 44.56
CA TRP A 16 18.34 5.93 45.20
C TRP A 16 18.80 5.88 46.64
N ALA A 17 20.02 6.29 46.96
CA ALA A 17 20.56 6.29 48.31
C ALA A 17 19.78 7.22 49.24
N THR A 18 19.42 8.43 48.78
CA THR A 18 18.60 9.37 49.57
C THR A 18 17.19 8.82 49.80
N GLY A 19 16.52 8.28 48.77
CA GLY A 19 15.20 7.69 48.88
C GLY A 19 15.17 6.49 49.87
N ASN A 20 16.17 5.61 49.76
CA ASN A 20 16.31 4.45 50.66
C ASN A 20 16.62 4.85 52.09
N SER A 21 17.44 5.87 52.33
CA SER A 21 17.73 6.41 53.65
C SER A 21 16.46 6.97 54.30
N LEU A 22 15.64 7.72 53.57
CA LEU A 22 14.39 8.25 54.03
C LEU A 22 13.38 7.16 54.36
N ALA A 23 13.24 6.17 53.48
CA ALA A 23 12.36 5.02 53.70
C ALA A 23 12.80 4.18 54.95
N GLY A 24 14.09 3.92 55.06
CA GLY A 24 14.66 3.22 56.20
C GLY A 24 14.48 4.00 57.51
N ALA A 25 14.68 5.34 57.48
CA ALA A 25 14.42 6.17 58.64
C ALA A 25 12.92 6.17 59.05
N ALA A 26 12.00 6.21 58.10
CA ALA A 26 10.58 6.13 58.35
C ALA A 26 10.17 4.78 59.03
N VAL A 27 10.75 3.67 58.54
CA VAL A 27 10.55 2.34 59.17
C VAL A 27 11.12 2.33 60.60
N GLY A 28 12.33 2.82 60.80
CA GLY A 28 12.94 2.89 62.13
C GLY A 28 12.14 3.77 63.09
N LEU A 29 11.57 4.90 62.62
CA LEU A 29 10.69 5.74 63.38
C LEU A 29 9.38 5.04 63.74
N ALA A 30 8.75 4.36 62.76
CA ALA A 30 7.52 3.61 62.98
C ALA A 30 7.69 2.51 64.06
N VAL A 31 8.84 1.77 63.98
CA VAL A 31 9.16 0.75 64.97
C VAL A 31 9.38 1.36 66.38
N ASN A 32 10.04 2.54 66.46
CA ASN A 32 10.17 3.27 67.73
C ASN A 32 8.82 3.70 68.28
N LEU A 33 7.88 4.19 67.47
CA LEU A 33 6.57 4.66 67.89
C LEU A 33 5.63 3.50 68.34
N LEU A 34 5.77 2.33 67.68
CA LEU A 34 5.03 1.13 68.01
C LEU A 34 5.61 0.37 69.24
N GLY A 35 6.87 0.67 69.58
CA GLY A 35 7.53 0.16 70.77
C GLY A 35 7.08 0.88 72.04
N ARG A 36 7.36 0.30 73.22
CA ARG A 36 6.86 0.72 74.54
C ARG A 36 7.39 2.09 75.06
N GLY A 37 7.33 3.18 74.28
CA GLY A 37 7.40 4.53 74.78
C GLY A 37 8.81 5.14 74.99
N THR A 38 9.90 4.47 74.77
CA THR A 38 11.27 5.03 74.80
C THR A 38 11.83 5.10 73.41
N PHE A 39 12.18 6.35 72.97
CA PHE A 39 12.80 6.56 71.68
C PHE A 39 14.27 6.06 71.72
N GLU A 40 14.56 5.04 70.95
CA GLU A 40 15.92 4.51 70.79
C GLU A 40 16.52 4.93 69.44
N PRO A 41 17.52 5.88 69.42
CA PRO A 41 18.14 6.33 68.17
C PRO A 41 18.76 5.20 67.36
N THR A 42 19.22 4.15 68.00
CA THR A 42 19.85 2.99 67.32
C THR A 42 18.91 2.31 66.35
N VAL A 43 17.60 2.24 66.61
CA VAL A 43 16.60 1.66 65.73
C VAL A 43 16.45 2.44 64.47
N LEU A 44 16.61 3.79 64.54
CA LEU A 44 16.58 4.66 63.35
C LEU A 44 17.77 4.37 62.43
N TRP A 45 19.00 4.28 63.00
CA TRP A 45 20.20 3.95 62.26
C TRP A 45 20.17 2.54 61.62
N ILE A 46 19.59 1.58 62.32
CA ILE A 46 19.35 0.22 61.82
C ILE A 46 18.43 0.28 60.60
N GLY A 47 17.35 1.04 60.68
CA GLY A 47 16.41 1.23 59.55
C GLY A 47 17.09 1.86 58.34
N ILE A 48 17.86 2.93 58.54
CA ILE A 48 18.63 3.60 57.45
C ILE A 48 19.63 2.63 56.82
N LEU A 49 20.41 1.93 57.58
CA LEU A 49 21.41 0.98 57.09
C LEU A 49 20.75 -0.12 56.26
N PHE A 50 19.69 -0.74 56.80
CA PHE A 50 18.97 -1.80 56.13
C PHE A 50 18.28 -1.32 54.85
N GLY A 51 17.63 -0.15 54.89
CA GLY A 51 16.99 0.48 53.74
C GLY A 51 18.00 0.70 52.60
N ASN A 52 19.20 1.16 52.89
CA ASN A 52 20.25 1.35 51.87
C ASN A 52 20.76 0.04 51.26
N VAL A 53 20.99 -0.99 52.10
CA VAL A 53 21.47 -2.30 51.59
C VAL A 53 20.41 -2.93 50.67
N VAL A 54 19.16 -2.94 51.09
CA VAL A 54 18.06 -3.52 50.32
C VAL A 54 17.82 -2.67 49.06
N GLY A 55 17.73 -1.35 49.18
CA GLY A 55 17.50 -0.47 48.10
C GLY A 55 18.64 -0.54 47.03
N PHE A 56 19.89 -0.65 47.47
CA PHE A 56 21.01 -0.88 46.56
C PHE A 56 20.89 -2.23 45.84
N THR A 57 20.45 -3.27 46.51
CA THR A 57 20.19 -4.57 45.88
C THR A 57 19.09 -4.48 44.83
N VAL A 58 17.99 -3.77 45.13
CA VAL A 58 16.93 -3.50 44.15
C VAL A 58 17.46 -2.71 42.95
N PHE A 59 18.24 -1.65 43.18
CA PHE A 59 18.88 -0.85 42.13
C PHE A 59 19.80 -1.72 41.25
N LEU A 60 20.65 -2.53 41.85
CA LEU A 60 21.58 -3.39 41.14
C LEU A 60 20.85 -4.43 40.29
N THR A 61 19.82 -5.06 40.86
CA THR A 61 19.00 -6.03 40.13
C THR A 61 18.20 -5.41 39.01
N SER A 62 17.64 -4.21 39.20
CA SER A 62 16.89 -3.49 38.15
C SER A 62 17.78 -2.97 37.02
N THR A 63 19.05 -2.62 37.31
CA THR A 63 19.97 -2.00 36.35
C THR A 63 20.83 -3.01 35.60
N LEU A 64 21.37 -4.03 36.28
CA LEU A 64 22.34 -4.96 35.70
C LEU A 64 21.72 -6.25 35.17
N LEU A 65 20.64 -6.73 35.78
CA LEU A 65 20.03 -8.00 35.42
C LEU A 65 19.13 -7.97 34.16
N PRO A 66 18.32 -6.92 33.90
CA PRO A 66 17.33 -6.94 32.81
C PRO A 66 17.87 -7.27 31.42
N PRO A 67 19.03 -6.75 30.99
CA PRO A 67 19.53 -7.04 29.64
C PRO A 67 19.87 -8.53 29.42
N ARG A 68 20.37 -9.20 30.46
CA ARG A 68 20.78 -10.61 30.40
C ARG A 68 19.65 -11.59 30.64
N LEU A 69 18.58 -11.15 31.29
CA LEU A 69 17.39 -11.97 31.59
C LEU A 69 16.30 -11.91 30.54
N ARG A 70 16.49 -11.19 29.41
CA ARG A 70 15.48 -11.09 28.36
C ARG A 70 15.19 -12.42 27.69
N GLU A 71 16.18 -13.28 27.59
CA GLU A 71 16.07 -14.61 26.96
C GLU A 71 15.49 -15.66 27.91
N VAL A 72 15.36 -15.31 29.19
CA VAL A 72 14.89 -16.24 30.22
C VAL A 72 13.38 -16.09 30.42
N GLY A 73 12.70 -17.22 30.55
CA GLY A 73 11.24 -17.25 30.75
C GLY A 73 10.78 -16.44 31.97
N PRO A 74 9.53 -15.91 31.97
CA PRO A 74 9.06 -14.98 32.99
C PRO A 74 9.08 -15.53 34.42
N VAL A 75 8.82 -16.82 34.59
CA VAL A 75 8.84 -17.49 35.90
C VAL A 75 10.28 -17.55 36.47
N LEU A 76 11.24 -17.99 35.66
CA LEU A 76 12.63 -18.07 36.10
C LEU A 76 13.19 -16.67 36.39
N ARG A 77 12.79 -15.66 35.61
CA ARG A 77 13.17 -14.26 35.86
C ARG A 77 12.65 -13.78 37.21
N ALA A 78 11.36 -14.03 37.51
CA ALA A 78 10.76 -13.66 38.79
C ALA A 78 11.47 -14.37 39.99
N LEU A 79 11.82 -15.64 39.82
CA LEU A 79 12.58 -16.39 40.84
C LEU A 79 13.98 -15.82 41.08
N LEU A 80 14.71 -15.46 39.99
CA LEU A 80 16.05 -14.87 40.09
C LEU A 80 16.03 -13.50 40.76
N VAL A 81 15.06 -12.65 40.42
CA VAL A 81 14.88 -11.35 41.07
C VAL A 81 14.48 -11.54 42.53
N GLY A 82 13.55 -12.44 42.85
CA GLY A 82 13.15 -12.76 44.20
C GLY A 82 14.33 -13.26 45.06
N LEU A 83 15.16 -14.15 44.52
CA LEU A 83 16.36 -14.66 45.18
C LEU A 83 17.39 -13.53 45.43
N ALA A 84 17.60 -12.64 44.47
CA ALA A 84 18.51 -11.50 44.61
C ALA A 84 18.01 -10.52 45.69
N LEU A 85 16.71 -10.22 45.74
CA LEU A 85 16.12 -9.39 46.78
C LEU A 85 16.21 -10.05 48.17
N PHE A 86 15.94 -11.35 48.24
CA PHE A 86 16.09 -12.11 49.46
C PHE A 86 17.51 -12.15 50.00
N SER A 87 18.48 -12.38 49.11
CA SER A 87 19.93 -12.38 49.49
C SER A 87 20.37 -10.98 49.95
N GLY A 88 19.87 -9.91 49.35
CA GLY A 88 20.10 -8.52 49.79
C GLY A 88 19.55 -8.25 51.17
N ALA A 89 18.31 -8.72 51.46
CA ALA A 89 17.71 -8.61 52.78
C ALA A 89 18.51 -9.38 53.85
N LEU A 90 18.98 -10.58 53.50
CA LEU A 90 19.83 -11.40 54.38
C LEU A 90 21.18 -10.72 54.69
N ALA A 91 21.81 -10.15 53.65
CA ALA A 91 23.05 -9.41 53.80
C ALA A 91 22.87 -8.15 54.65
N GLY A 92 21.75 -7.42 54.48
CA GLY A 92 21.38 -6.27 55.32
C GLY A 92 21.22 -6.67 56.79
N THR A 93 20.53 -7.78 57.02
CA THR A 93 20.38 -8.32 58.39
C THR A 93 21.72 -8.71 59.00
N ALA A 94 22.57 -9.41 58.26
CA ALA A 94 23.89 -9.78 58.76
C ALA A 94 24.75 -8.53 59.06
N LEU A 95 24.67 -7.49 58.22
CA LEU A 95 25.41 -6.25 58.45
C LEU A 95 24.89 -5.52 59.70
N VAL A 96 23.62 -5.51 59.98
CA VAL A 96 23.03 -4.95 61.21
C VAL A 96 23.57 -5.70 62.46
N PHE A 97 23.63 -7.05 62.41
CA PHE A 97 24.24 -7.83 63.50
C PHE A 97 25.70 -7.53 63.72
N TYR A 98 26.43 -7.28 62.63
CA TYR A 98 27.86 -6.95 62.71
C TYR A 98 28.11 -5.53 63.27
N VAL A 99 27.33 -4.55 62.84
CA VAL A 99 27.53 -3.12 63.19
C VAL A 99 26.96 -2.80 64.59
N PHE A 100 25.86 -3.45 64.96
CA PHE A 100 25.13 -3.21 66.23
C PHE A 100 25.03 -4.44 67.14
N PRO A 101 26.15 -5.12 67.46
CA PRO A 101 26.09 -6.39 68.20
C PRO A 101 25.50 -6.26 69.61
N LEU A 102 25.80 -5.17 70.31
CA LEU A 102 25.28 -4.92 71.66
C LEU A 102 23.77 -4.69 71.68
N PHE A 103 23.20 -4.08 70.67
CA PHE A 103 21.74 -3.92 70.54
C PHE A 103 21.08 -5.27 70.28
N VAL A 104 21.61 -6.07 69.41
CA VAL A 104 21.05 -7.40 69.06
C VAL A 104 21.13 -8.35 70.27
N LEU A 105 22.22 -8.34 70.98
CA LEU A 105 22.37 -9.19 72.20
C LEU A 105 21.41 -8.74 73.34
N ARG A 106 21.06 -7.46 73.41
CA ARG A 106 20.13 -6.95 74.45
C ARG A 106 18.68 -7.28 74.14
N ASP A 107 18.23 -7.23 72.88
CA ASP A 107 16.85 -7.57 72.48
C ASP A 107 16.79 -8.22 71.10
N LEU A 108 17.13 -9.50 71.05
CA LEU A 108 17.14 -10.34 69.86
C LEU A 108 15.77 -10.35 69.15
N ARG A 109 14.68 -10.37 69.93
CA ARG A 109 13.31 -10.39 69.40
C ARG A 109 12.99 -9.13 68.59
N GLN A 110 13.39 -7.97 69.10
CA GLN A 110 13.21 -6.70 68.42
C GLN A 110 14.03 -6.60 67.15
N ALA A 111 15.31 -7.06 67.22
CA ALA A 111 16.19 -7.09 66.06
C ALA A 111 15.63 -7.98 64.90
N LEU A 112 15.12 -9.18 65.25
CA LEU A 112 14.49 -10.09 64.27
C LEU A 112 13.19 -9.51 63.70
N THR A 113 12.40 -8.83 64.53
CA THR A 113 11.15 -8.18 64.07
C THR A 113 11.45 -7.08 63.07
N VAL A 114 12.41 -6.20 63.33
CA VAL A 114 12.88 -5.15 62.39
C VAL A 114 13.38 -5.79 61.09
N GLY A 115 14.19 -6.82 61.16
CA GLY A 115 14.71 -7.56 60.02
C GLY A 115 13.59 -8.15 59.16
N ALA A 116 12.59 -8.79 59.79
CA ALA A 116 11.45 -9.36 59.07
C ALA A 116 10.57 -8.30 58.37
N ILE A 117 10.26 -7.19 59.05
CA ILE A 117 9.50 -6.08 58.45
C ILE A 117 10.24 -5.50 57.25
N ASN A 118 11.53 -5.26 57.38
CA ASN A 118 12.33 -4.74 56.29
C ASN A 118 12.44 -5.73 55.10
N ALA A 119 12.54 -7.04 55.37
CA ALA A 119 12.55 -8.06 54.30
C ALA A 119 11.23 -8.08 53.51
N VAL A 120 10.11 -8.04 54.22
CA VAL A 120 8.77 -7.96 53.59
C VAL A 120 8.63 -6.67 52.76
N LEU A 121 9.05 -5.53 53.32
CA LEU A 121 9.02 -4.24 52.60
C LEU A 121 9.91 -4.25 51.37
N ALA A 122 11.10 -4.84 51.46
CA ALA A 122 12.04 -5.00 50.36
C ALA A 122 11.44 -5.83 49.21
N LEU A 123 10.81 -6.95 49.55
CA LEU A 123 10.14 -7.79 48.54
C LEU A 123 8.96 -7.05 47.89
N ALA A 124 8.15 -6.34 48.69
CA ALA A 124 7.03 -5.56 48.15
C ALA A 124 7.49 -4.44 47.19
N VAL A 125 8.42 -3.60 47.64
CA VAL A 125 8.95 -2.49 46.82
C VAL A 125 9.69 -3.02 45.59
N GLY A 126 10.53 -4.05 45.78
CA GLY A 126 11.25 -4.67 44.66
C GLY A 126 10.30 -5.27 43.62
N SER A 127 9.22 -5.91 44.04
CA SER A 127 8.19 -6.43 43.14
C SER A 127 7.48 -5.31 42.35
N VAL A 128 7.12 -4.22 42.99
CA VAL A 128 6.47 -3.06 42.36
C VAL A 128 7.41 -2.44 41.33
N VAL A 129 8.69 -2.22 41.66
CA VAL A 129 9.69 -1.68 40.75
C VAL A 129 9.86 -2.60 39.53
N HIS A 130 9.97 -3.91 39.78
CA HIS A 130 10.15 -4.88 38.70
C HIS A 130 8.94 -4.92 37.75
N VAL A 131 7.72 -4.92 38.27
CA VAL A 131 6.49 -4.86 37.47
C VAL A 131 6.43 -3.55 36.65
N TYR A 132 6.73 -2.42 37.27
CA TYR A 132 6.76 -1.13 36.61
C TYR A 132 7.77 -1.10 35.43
N GLU A 133 9.00 -1.58 35.68
CA GLU A 133 10.02 -1.69 34.62
C GLU A 133 9.56 -2.62 33.49
N ALA A 134 9.00 -3.78 33.82
CA ALA A 134 8.47 -4.72 32.83
C ALA A 134 7.35 -4.12 32.00
N MET A 135 6.45 -3.35 32.60
CA MET A 135 5.39 -2.63 31.89
C MET A 135 5.94 -1.54 30.96
N ARG A 136 6.91 -0.76 31.44
CA ARG A 136 7.56 0.26 30.61
C ARG A 136 8.22 -0.33 29.35
N TRP A 137 8.90 -1.46 29.50
CA TRP A 137 9.54 -2.13 28.37
C TRP A 137 8.52 -2.65 27.37
N ARG A 138 7.43 -3.29 27.82
CA ARG A 138 6.34 -3.75 26.94
C ARG A 138 5.70 -2.61 26.19
N LEU A 139 5.43 -1.50 26.88
CA LEU A 139 4.84 -0.31 26.25
C LEU A 139 5.77 0.27 25.17
N ALA A 140 7.07 0.38 25.46
CA ALA A 140 8.04 0.87 24.50
C ALA A 140 8.18 -0.04 23.27
N GLU A 141 8.08 -1.36 23.46
CA GLU A 141 8.10 -2.33 22.37
C GLU A 141 6.86 -2.24 21.48
N SER A 142 5.67 -2.21 22.11
CA SER A 142 4.40 -2.02 21.38
C SER A 142 4.35 -0.70 20.58
N LEU A 143 4.89 0.39 21.14
CA LEU A 143 4.97 1.67 20.42
C LEU A 143 5.88 1.59 19.20
N ARG A 144 7.00 0.87 19.29
CA ARG A 144 7.91 0.64 18.14
C ARG A 144 7.24 -0.18 17.06
N GLU A 145 6.56 -1.27 17.43
CA GLU A 145 5.81 -2.11 16.47
C GLU A 145 4.75 -1.30 15.73
N VAL A 146 3.97 -0.48 16.46
CA VAL A 146 2.96 0.41 15.85
C VAL A 146 3.61 1.40 14.88
N GLU A 147 4.76 1.96 15.24
CA GLU A 147 5.47 2.92 14.38
C GLU A 147 6.03 2.24 13.12
N GLU A 148 6.58 1.02 13.24
CA GLU A 148 7.04 0.22 12.10
C GLU A 148 5.89 -0.13 11.14
N VAL A 149 4.74 -0.54 11.67
CA VAL A 149 3.54 -0.82 10.86
C VAL A 149 3.08 0.43 10.12
N ARG A 150 2.99 1.58 10.80
CA ARG A 150 2.62 2.87 10.18
C ARG A 150 3.57 3.29 9.06
N LEU A 151 4.89 3.14 9.28
CA LEU A 151 5.89 3.45 8.26
C LEU A 151 5.77 2.51 7.05
N ARG A 152 5.49 1.22 7.29
CA ARG A 152 5.26 0.25 6.21
C ARG A 152 4.00 0.58 5.41
N GLU A 153 2.90 0.91 6.07
CA GLU A 153 1.67 1.35 5.40
C GLU A 153 1.88 2.63 4.57
N ALA A 154 2.59 3.62 5.11
CA ALA A 154 2.89 4.85 4.39
C ALA A 154 3.70 4.59 3.10
N ARG A 155 4.71 3.72 3.17
CA ARG A 155 5.50 3.31 2.00
C ARG A 155 4.68 2.56 0.96
N LEU A 156 3.79 1.67 1.40
CA LEU A 156 2.90 0.95 0.47
C LEU A 156 1.94 1.90 -0.24
N ARG A 157 1.38 2.89 0.47
CA ARG A 157 0.52 3.92 -0.13
C ARG A 157 1.28 4.78 -1.13
N GLU A 158 2.50 5.18 -0.81
CA GLU A 158 3.37 5.92 -1.72
C GLU A 158 3.69 5.11 -2.98
N GLN A 159 4.06 3.83 -2.84
CA GLN A 159 4.32 2.94 -3.97
C GLN A 159 3.07 2.73 -4.83
N ALA A 160 1.89 2.55 -4.21
CA ALA A 160 0.63 2.43 -4.92
C ALA A 160 0.31 3.71 -5.71
N ALA A 161 0.47 4.90 -5.11
CA ALA A 161 0.27 6.17 -5.78
C ALA A 161 1.25 6.39 -6.94
N LEU A 162 2.53 6.04 -6.77
CA LEU A 162 3.52 6.11 -7.84
C LEU A 162 3.22 5.13 -8.98
N ALA A 163 2.78 3.91 -8.65
CA ALA A 163 2.37 2.92 -9.65
C ALA A 163 1.12 3.39 -10.42
N GLU A 164 0.14 3.98 -9.73
CA GLU A 164 -1.05 4.56 -10.35
C GLU A 164 -0.69 5.74 -11.27
N LEU A 165 0.19 6.62 -10.82
CA LEU A 165 0.71 7.73 -11.62
C LEU A 165 1.45 7.21 -12.86
N ALA A 166 2.31 6.21 -12.71
CA ALA A 166 3.03 5.60 -13.83
C ALA A 166 2.06 4.92 -14.83
N ALA A 167 1.03 4.22 -14.33
CA ALA A 167 0.00 3.63 -15.16
C ALA A 167 -0.83 4.70 -15.91
N LEU A 168 -1.11 5.83 -15.27
CA LEU A 168 -1.79 6.96 -15.89
C LEU A 168 -0.93 7.60 -16.98
N GLN A 169 0.37 7.80 -16.71
CA GLN A 169 1.33 8.32 -17.70
C GLN A 169 1.53 7.37 -18.89
N ALA A 170 1.54 6.05 -18.66
CA ALA A 170 1.68 5.06 -19.73
C ALA A 170 0.47 5.03 -20.68
N ARG A 171 -0.69 5.54 -20.29
CA ARG A 171 -1.89 5.66 -21.14
C ARG A 171 -1.79 6.78 -22.18
N ILE A 172 -0.93 7.75 -21.96
CA ILE A 172 -0.61 8.80 -22.91
C ILE A 172 0.62 8.32 -23.65
N ASN A 173 0.49 7.99 -24.94
CA ASN A 173 1.67 7.68 -25.77
C ASN A 173 2.56 8.94 -25.86
N PRO A 174 3.73 9.00 -25.15
CA PRO A 174 4.52 10.22 -25.07
C PRO A 174 5.06 10.63 -26.45
N HIS A 175 5.38 9.64 -27.27
CA HIS A 175 5.89 9.85 -28.62
C HIS A 175 4.84 10.48 -29.54
N PHE A 176 3.59 10.02 -29.47
CA PHE A 176 2.48 10.65 -30.18
C PHE A 176 2.27 12.10 -29.74
N PHE A 177 2.29 12.35 -28.43
CA PHE A 177 2.13 13.69 -27.88
C PHE A 177 3.20 14.67 -28.37
N PHE A 178 4.48 14.31 -28.24
CA PHE A 178 5.58 15.16 -28.71
C PHE A 178 5.53 15.40 -30.20
N ASN A 179 5.22 14.37 -31.01
CA ASN A 179 5.08 14.52 -32.45
C ASN A 179 3.91 15.46 -32.82
N THR A 180 2.80 15.37 -32.11
CA THR A 180 1.64 16.26 -32.31
C THR A 180 2.00 17.71 -31.98
N LEU A 181 2.72 17.97 -30.87
CA LEU A 181 3.19 19.31 -30.52
C LEU A 181 4.12 19.90 -31.60
N ASN A 182 5.04 19.09 -32.11
CA ASN A 182 5.93 19.52 -33.22
C ASN A 182 5.12 19.85 -34.48
N THR A 183 4.10 19.05 -34.79
CA THR A 183 3.21 19.32 -35.95
C THR A 183 2.43 20.61 -35.75
N ILE A 184 1.88 20.83 -34.52
CA ILE A 184 1.19 22.09 -34.19
C ILE A 184 2.15 23.28 -34.37
N SER A 185 3.38 23.17 -33.84
CA SER A 185 4.40 24.23 -33.96
C SER A 185 4.69 24.62 -35.42
N SER A 186 4.83 23.64 -36.31
CA SER A 186 4.99 23.93 -37.75
C SER A 186 3.75 24.58 -38.35
N LEU A 187 2.56 24.08 -38.01
CA LEU A 187 1.29 24.60 -38.50
C LEU A 187 0.98 26.02 -38.03
N VAL A 188 1.46 26.45 -36.86
CA VAL A 188 1.25 27.82 -36.36
C VAL A 188 1.75 28.87 -37.32
N GLU A 189 2.85 28.60 -38.03
CA GLU A 189 3.42 29.52 -39.03
C GLU A 189 2.78 29.34 -40.41
N GLU A 190 2.44 28.10 -40.82
CA GLU A 190 1.95 27.77 -42.16
C GLU A 190 0.42 27.95 -42.32
N ASP A 191 -0.35 27.44 -41.32
CA ASP A 191 -1.82 27.47 -41.28
C ASP A 191 -2.32 27.55 -39.82
N PRO A 192 -2.39 28.77 -39.25
CA PRO A 192 -2.80 28.97 -37.86
C PRO A 192 -4.20 28.43 -37.52
N ARG A 193 -5.14 28.40 -38.49
CA ARG A 193 -6.48 27.84 -38.26
C ARG A 193 -6.42 26.34 -38.07
N ARG A 194 -5.70 25.67 -38.96
CA ARG A 194 -5.49 24.21 -38.85
C ARG A 194 -4.71 23.83 -37.60
N ALA A 195 -3.76 24.65 -37.15
CA ALA A 195 -3.07 24.46 -35.86
C ALA A 195 -4.10 24.49 -34.69
N GLY A 196 -5.02 25.45 -34.69
CA GLY A 196 -6.10 25.53 -33.71
C GLY A 196 -7.01 24.29 -33.71
N ASP A 197 -7.43 23.82 -34.88
CA ASP A 197 -8.26 22.61 -35.03
C ASP A 197 -7.56 21.36 -34.47
N ILE A 198 -6.24 21.23 -34.68
CA ILE A 198 -5.45 20.12 -34.14
C ILE A 198 -5.35 20.20 -32.62
N VAL A 199 -5.17 21.39 -32.02
CA VAL A 199 -5.18 21.58 -30.56
C VAL A 199 -6.51 21.15 -29.96
N GLU A 200 -7.64 21.56 -30.56
CA GLU A 200 -8.96 21.16 -30.11
C GLU A 200 -9.18 19.66 -30.22
N THR A 201 -8.81 19.06 -31.36
CA THR A 201 -8.88 17.61 -31.59
C THR A 201 -8.04 16.84 -30.57
N LEU A 202 -6.85 17.32 -30.24
CA LEU A 202 -5.97 16.72 -29.23
C LEU A 202 -6.60 16.77 -27.82
N ALA A 203 -7.19 17.93 -27.47
CA ALA A 203 -7.87 18.08 -26.17
C ALA A 203 -9.08 17.13 -26.04
N GLU A 204 -9.84 16.93 -27.12
CA GLU A 204 -10.98 15.99 -27.14
C GLU A 204 -10.52 14.54 -27.04
N LEU A 205 -9.41 14.20 -27.70
CA LEU A 205 -8.79 12.88 -27.64
C LEU A 205 -8.37 12.52 -26.21
N PHE A 206 -7.74 13.45 -25.48
CA PHE A 206 -7.40 13.26 -24.08
C PHE A 206 -8.65 13.12 -23.20
N ARG A 207 -9.66 13.96 -23.38
CA ARG A 207 -10.92 13.82 -22.62
C ARG A 207 -11.55 12.43 -22.77
N TYR A 208 -11.54 11.89 -23.99
CA TYR A 208 -12.02 10.52 -24.20
C TYR A 208 -11.13 9.48 -23.52
N THR A 209 -9.81 9.55 -23.65
CA THR A 209 -8.87 8.61 -23.02
C THR A 209 -9.08 8.53 -21.50
N PHE A 210 -9.28 9.67 -20.83
CA PHE A 210 -9.54 9.70 -19.39
C PHE A 210 -10.89 9.06 -19.03
N ARG A 211 -11.97 9.34 -19.80
CA ARG A 211 -13.28 8.75 -19.54
C ARG A 211 -13.35 7.25 -19.82
N ALA A 212 -12.78 6.80 -20.93
CA ALA A 212 -12.78 5.40 -21.34
C ALA A 212 -11.91 4.50 -20.40
N ALA A 213 -11.04 5.11 -19.60
CA ALA A 213 -10.25 4.45 -18.58
C ALA A 213 -11.06 3.84 -17.43
N GLU A 214 -12.32 4.28 -17.23
CA GLU A 214 -13.19 3.79 -16.15
C GLU A 214 -13.77 2.38 -16.39
N SER A 215 -13.25 1.64 -17.37
CA SER A 215 -13.61 0.24 -17.68
C SER A 215 -15.10 0.01 -18.05
N ARG A 216 -15.84 1.06 -18.38
CA ARG A 216 -17.23 0.93 -18.84
C ARG A 216 -17.28 0.60 -20.34
N PRO A 217 -18.21 -0.28 -20.77
CA PRO A 217 -18.46 -0.45 -22.19
C PRO A 217 -18.89 0.88 -22.83
N VAL A 218 -18.41 1.13 -24.05
CA VAL A 218 -18.75 2.29 -24.85
C VAL A 218 -19.40 1.83 -26.17
N ARG A 219 -20.09 2.71 -26.88
CA ARG A 219 -20.59 2.37 -28.20
C ARG A 219 -19.46 2.31 -29.21
N LEU A 220 -19.56 1.44 -30.20
CA LEU A 220 -18.56 1.35 -31.26
C LEU A 220 -18.39 2.68 -32.01
N GLU A 221 -19.46 3.47 -32.14
CA GLU A 221 -19.40 4.81 -32.73
C GLU A 221 -18.46 5.75 -31.96
N GLU A 222 -18.36 5.63 -30.64
CA GLU A 222 -17.47 6.44 -29.80
C GLU A 222 -15.99 6.04 -30.00
N GLU A 223 -15.71 4.74 -30.10
CA GLU A 223 -14.37 4.22 -30.45
C GLU A 223 -13.94 4.66 -31.85
N LEU A 224 -14.85 4.58 -32.83
CA LEU A 224 -14.58 5.02 -34.19
C LEU A 224 -14.39 6.53 -34.30
N GLU A 225 -15.09 7.32 -33.50
CA GLU A 225 -14.88 8.76 -33.44
C GLU A 225 -13.53 9.11 -32.80
N PHE A 226 -13.13 8.40 -31.74
CA PHE A 226 -11.79 8.53 -31.17
C PHE A 226 -10.70 8.22 -32.22
N VAL A 227 -10.85 7.10 -32.93
CA VAL A 227 -9.92 6.70 -34.00
C VAL A 227 -9.88 7.74 -35.13
N ARG A 228 -11.03 8.29 -35.51
CA ARG A 228 -11.10 9.36 -36.52
C ARG A 228 -10.26 10.58 -36.11
N ARG A 229 -10.41 11.02 -34.85
CA ARG A 229 -9.64 12.16 -34.30
C ARG A 229 -8.16 11.88 -34.26
N TYR A 230 -7.77 10.68 -33.81
CA TYR A 230 -6.39 10.25 -33.82
C TYR A 230 -5.79 10.30 -35.24
N LEU A 231 -6.48 9.73 -36.20
CA LEU A 231 -6.04 9.72 -37.61
C LEU A 231 -6.01 11.12 -38.23
N THR A 232 -6.90 12.05 -37.84
CA THR A 232 -6.86 13.45 -38.27
C THR A 232 -5.56 14.12 -37.83
N ILE A 233 -5.11 13.88 -36.59
CA ILE A 233 -3.81 14.39 -36.10
C ILE A 233 -2.65 13.77 -36.88
N GLU A 234 -2.67 12.45 -37.09
CA GLU A 234 -1.61 11.76 -37.84
C GLU A 234 -1.61 12.20 -39.31
N GLN A 235 -2.75 12.45 -39.93
CA GLN A 235 -2.81 13.01 -41.30
C GLN A 235 -2.28 14.44 -41.35
N ALA A 236 -2.42 15.25 -40.33
CA ALA A 236 -1.78 16.57 -40.26
C ALA A 236 -0.26 16.45 -40.28
N ARG A 237 0.29 15.39 -39.65
CA ARG A 237 1.73 15.09 -39.57
C ARG A 237 2.30 14.46 -40.85
N PHE A 238 1.58 13.49 -41.42
CA PHE A 238 2.08 12.72 -42.59
C PHE A 238 1.65 13.30 -43.93
N GLY A 239 0.67 14.20 -43.94
CA GLY A 239 0.11 14.76 -45.18
C GLY A 239 -0.49 13.67 -46.05
N ASP A 240 -0.24 13.77 -47.37
CA ASP A 240 -0.72 12.81 -48.39
C ASP A 240 -0.15 11.39 -48.26
N ARG A 241 0.84 11.21 -47.38
CA ARG A 241 1.43 9.90 -47.11
C ARG A 241 0.52 8.98 -46.28
N LEU A 242 -0.49 9.49 -45.58
CA LEU A 242 -1.45 8.69 -44.83
C LEU A 242 -2.84 8.81 -45.43
N ARG A 243 -3.27 7.73 -46.08
CA ARG A 243 -4.66 7.58 -46.55
C ARG A 243 -5.46 6.75 -45.59
N VAL A 244 -6.73 7.12 -45.39
CA VAL A 244 -7.65 6.44 -44.48
C VAL A 244 -8.91 6.06 -45.24
N VAL A 245 -9.30 4.78 -45.14
CA VAL A 245 -10.52 4.24 -45.75
C VAL A 245 -11.40 3.66 -44.62
N ARG A 246 -12.69 3.98 -44.62
CA ARG A 246 -13.63 3.50 -43.60
C ARG A 246 -14.79 2.79 -44.29
N GLU A 247 -15.05 1.57 -43.84
CA GLU A 247 -16.13 0.68 -44.34
C GLU A 247 -16.88 0.09 -43.17
N VAL A 248 -17.74 0.90 -42.54
CA VAL A 248 -18.44 0.55 -41.29
C VAL A 248 -19.94 0.43 -41.57
N ALA A 249 -20.49 -0.75 -41.30
CA ALA A 249 -21.92 -0.98 -41.42
C ALA A 249 -22.71 -0.17 -40.35
N PRO A 250 -23.75 0.57 -40.71
CA PRO A 250 -24.54 1.37 -39.74
C PRO A 250 -25.09 0.54 -38.58
N ALA A 251 -25.43 -0.72 -38.81
CA ALA A 251 -26.02 -1.62 -37.81
C ALA A 251 -25.12 -1.88 -36.62
N VAL A 252 -23.77 -1.76 -36.75
CA VAL A 252 -22.83 -2.07 -35.68
C VAL A 252 -22.50 -0.85 -34.80
N LEU A 253 -22.83 0.36 -35.20
CA LEU A 253 -22.42 1.61 -34.54
C LEU A 253 -22.85 1.68 -33.07
N ARG A 254 -24.03 1.14 -32.73
CA ARG A 254 -24.59 1.18 -31.38
C ARG A 254 -24.19 0.01 -30.50
N LEU A 255 -23.44 -0.96 -31.03
CA LEU A 255 -23.00 -2.11 -30.25
C LEU A 255 -21.99 -1.67 -29.17
N GLN A 256 -22.12 -2.29 -28.00
CA GLN A 256 -21.23 -2.03 -26.86
C GLN A 256 -19.93 -2.79 -27.01
N VAL A 257 -18.82 -2.08 -26.88
CA VAL A 257 -17.46 -2.61 -26.92
C VAL A 257 -16.63 -2.11 -25.74
N PRO A 258 -15.56 -2.77 -25.36
CA PRO A 258 -14.63 -2.23 -24.38
C PRO A 258 -13.99 -0.93 -24.89
N GLY A 259 -13.96 0.13 -24.05
CA GLY A 259 -13.31 1.40 -24.45
C GLY A 259 -11.82 1.22 -24.74
N LEU A 260 -11.25 2.04 -25.63
CA LEU A 260 -9.86 1.98 -26.09
C LEU A 260 -9.46 0.63 -26.72
N LEU A 261 -10.42 -0.02 -27.38
CA LEU A 261 -10.23 -1.30 -28.06
C LEU A 261 -9.53 -1.15 -29.40
N LEU A 262 -9.94 -0.15 -30.19
CA LEU A 262 -9.44 0.08 -31.54
C LEU A 262 -8.16 0.89 -31.58
N GLN A 263 -7.89 1.70 -30.58
CA GLN A 263 -6.72 2.56 -30.50
C GLN A 263 -5.40 1.80 -30.74
N PRO A 264 -5.07 0.71 -30.02
CA PRO A 264 -3.80 0.01 -30.20
C PRO A 264 -3.62 -0.60 -31.59
N LEU A 265 -4.72 -0.99 -32.24
CA LEU A 265 -4.69 -1.53 -33.61
C LEU A 265 -4.33 -0.44 -34.61
N VAL A 266 -4.97 0.73 -34.48
CA VAL A 266 -4.74 1.86 -35.38
C VAL A 266 -3.36 2.49 -35.15
N GLU A 267 -2.93 2.62 -33.89
CA GLU A 267 -1.57 3.05 -33.55
C GLU A 267 -0.52 2.13 -34.16
N ASN A 268 -0.75 0.81 -34.11
CA ASN A 268 0.13 -0.17 -34.71
C ASN A 268 0.17 -0.05 -36.26
N ALA A 269 -0.98 0.09 -36.90
CA ALA A 269 -1.09 0.24 -38.34
C ALA A 269 -0.38 1.52 -38.82
N VAL A 270 -0.55 2.65 -38.15
CA VAL A 270 0.13 3.91 -38.47
C VAL A 270 1.61 3.83 -38.13
N GLY A 271 1.95 3.50 -36.86
CA GLY A 271 3.32 3.61 -36.35
C GLY A 271 4.28 2.58 -36.95
N HIS A 272 3.84 1.32 -37.05
CA HIS A 272 4.67 0.21 -37.53
C HIS A 272 4.42 -0.14 -38.98
N GLY A 273 3.19 0.07 -39.48
CA GLY A 273 2.85 -0.19 -40.89
C GLY A 273 3.28 0.94 -41.82
N VAL A 274 2.67 2.10 -41.70
CA VAL A 274 2.76 3.20 -42.66
C VAL A 274 3.95 4.13 -42.41
N ALA A 275 4.19 4.54 -41.16
CA ALA A 275 5.21 5.55 -40.82
C ALA A 275 6.63 5.26 -41.36
N PRO A 276 7.13 4.00 -41.35
CA PRO A 276 8.46 3.67 -41.85
C PRO A 276 8.60 3.81 -43.36
N LEU A 277 7.50 3.85 -44.10
CA LEU A 277 7.52 3.88 -45.57
C LEU A 277 7.57 5.32 -46.14
N ARG A 278 8.57 5.65 -46.92
CA ARG A 278 8.66 6.96 -47.57
C ARG A 278 7.50 7.22 -48.57
N ARG A 279 6.97 6.17 -49.18
CA ARG A 279 5.81 6.26 -50.12
C ARG A 279 4.49 6.48 -49.37
N GLY A 280 4.49 6.33 -48.03
CA GLY A 280 3.27 6.32 -47.25
C GLY A 280 2.49 5.02 -47.41
N GLY A 281 1.23 5.04 -46.99
CA GLY A 281 0.33 3.89 -47.06
C GLY A 281 -1.11 4.25 -46.68
N THR A 282 -1.95 3.20 -46.73
CA THR A 282 -3.38 3.29 -46.48
C THR A 282 -3.73 2.48 -45.20
N VAL A 283 -4.47 3.09 -44.31
CA VAL A 283 -5.09 2.37 -43.16
C VAL A 283 -6.59 2.22 -43.46
N ARG A 284 -7.06 0.97 -43.53
CA ARG A 284 -8.46 0.66 -43.74
C ARG A 284 -9.09 0.14 -42.43
N ILE A 285 -10.23 0.69 -42.09
CA ILE A 285 -11.02 0.28 -40.92
C ILE A 285 -12.36 -0.20 -41.39
N ALA A 286 -12.69 -1.45 -41.12
CA ALA A 286 -13.99 -2.04 -41.45
C ALA A 286 -14.64 -2.62 -40.20
N ALA A 287 -15.97 -2.52 -40.14
CA ALA A 287 -16.75 -3.16 -39.05
C ALA A 287 -18.09 -3.65 -39.59
N ARG A 288 -18.41 -4.91 -39.28
CA ARG A 288 -19.64 -5.57 -39.70
C ARG A 288 -20.11 -6.63 -38.68
N LEU A 289 -21.35 -7.06 -38.81
CA LEU A 289 -21.81 -8.29 -38.18
C LEU A 289 -21.45 -9.49 -39.07
N ASP A 290 -21.02 -10.57 -38.47
CA ASP A 290 -20.76 -11.85 -39.09
C ASP A 290 -21.41 -12.94 -38.21
N GLY A 291 -22.66 -13.28 -38.54
CA GLY A 291 -23.51 -14.07 -37.67
C GLY A 291 -23.82 -13.34 -36.36
N GLU A 292 -23.49 -13.96 -35.23
CA GLU A 292 -23.67 -13.38 -33.88
C GLU A 292 -22.42 -12.59 -33.43
N ASP A 293 -21.41 -12.43 -34.23
CA ASP A 293 -20.19 -11.76 -33.87
C ASP A 293 -20.07 -10.38 -34.52
N LEU A 294 -19.64 -9.40 -33.74
CA LEU A 294 -19.08 -8.17 -34.26
C LEU A 294 -17.66 -8.43 -34.73
N VAL A 295 -17.39 -8.16 -36.00
CA VAL A 295 -16.05 -8.25 -36.61
C VAL A 295 -15.57 -6.83 -36.91
N VAL A 296 -14.42 -6.45 -36.33
CA VAL A 296 -13.75 -5.19 -36.61
C VAL A 296 -12.37 -5.51 -37.20
N GLU A 297 -12.08 -4.92 -38.35
CA GLU A 297 -10.84 -5.09 -39.09
C GLU A 297 -10.09 -3.76 -39.19
N VAL A 298 -8.81 -3.79 -38.88
CA VAL A 298 -7.86 -2.71 -39.16
C VAL A 298 -6.75 -3.28 -40.03
N ALA A 299 -6.69 -2.80 -41.25
CA ALA A 299 -5.67 -3.23 -42.22
C ALA A 299 -4.78 -2.07 -42.65
N ASP A 300 -3.49 -2.35 -42.81
CA ASP A 300 -2.54 -1.43 -43.46
C ASP A 300 -1.89 -2.11 -44.68
N ASP A 301 -1.44 -1.31 -45.63
CA ASP A 301 -0.63 -1.75 -46.77
C ASP A 301 0.86 -1.43 -46.56
N GLY A 302 1.26 -1.42 -45.31
CA GLY A 302 2.55 -1.00 -44.81
C GLY A 302 3.66 -2.04 -44.95
N ARG A 303 4.56 -2.05 -43.95
CA ARG A 303 5.75 -2.92 -43.93
C ARG A 303 5.40 -4.41 -43.74
N GLY A 304 4.25 -4.70 -43.11
CA GLY A 304 3.84 -6.08 -42.79
C GLY A 304 4.50 -6.63 -41.51
N LEU A 305 4.09 -7.87 -41.17
CA LEU A 305 4.58 -8.58 -40.01
C LEU A 305 5.94 -9.24 -40.29
N PRO A 306 6.86 -9.26 -39.30
CA PRO A 306 8.09 -10.01 -39.41
C PRO A 306 7.80 -11.51 -39.55
N ALA A 307 8.47 -12.20 -40.48
CA ALA A 307 8.31 -13.63 -40.63
C ALA A 307 8.79 -14.38 -39.38
N GLY A 308 7.98 -15.37 -38.90
CA GLY A 308 8.38 -16.32 -37.86
C GLY A 308 8.35 -15.79 -36.42
N THR A 309 7.79 -14.60 -36.16
CA THR A 309 7.60 -14.09 -34.79
C THR A 309 6.10 -13.95 -34.47
N ASP A 310 5.71 -14.28 -33.25
CA ASP A 310 4.38 -13.88 -32.74
C ASP A 310 4.36 -12.34 -32.68
N PRO A 311 3.53 -11.69 -33.50
CA PRO A 311 3.50 -10.23 -33.58
C PRO A 311 2.92 -9.59 -32.30
N VAL A 312 2.29 -10.38 -31.42
CA VAL A 312 1.73 -9.94 -30.14
C VAL A 312 2.76 -10.17 -29.03
N ARG A 313 3.62 -9.20 -28.80
CA ARG A 313 4.62 -9.28 -27.72
C ARG A 313 3.97 -9.01 -26.36
N PRO A 314 4.32 -9.78 -25.30
CA PRO A 314 3.84 -9.52 -23.96
C PRO A 314 4.11 -8.09 -23.49
N GLY A 315 3.10 -7.47 -22.86
CA GLY A 315 3.20 -6.13 -22.30
C GLY A 315 3.06 -4.96 -23.31
N HIS A 316 2.75 -5.25 -24.58
CA HIS A 316 2.50 -4.23 -25.62
C HIS A 316 0.98 -4.04 -25.83
N GLY A 317 0.60 -2.94 -26.47
CA GLY A 317 -0.81 -2.55 -26.65
C GLY A 317 -1.72 -3.64 -27.22
N LEU A 318 -1.26 -4.42 -28.20
CA LEU A 318 -2.03 -5.55 -28.78
C LEU A 318 -2.19 -6.72 -27.82
N ASP A 319 -1.21 -6.98 -26.97
CA ASP A 319 -1.32 -8.01 -25.93
C ASP A 319 -2.38 -7.64 -24.88
N ASN A 320 -2.41 -6.37 -24.48
CA ASN A 320 -3.46 -5.86 -23.58
C ASN A 320 -4.86 -6.02 -24.17
N VAL A 321 -5.02 -5.78 -25.48
CA VAL A 321 -6.29 -6.02 -26.19
C VAL A 321 -6.66 -7.51 -26.13
N ARG A 322 -5.72 -8.40 -26.44
CA ARG A 322 -5.94 -9.86 -26.43
C ARG A 322 -6.35 -10.34 -25.05
N GLN A 323 -5.62 -9.97 -24.01
CA GLN A 323 -5.91 -10.33 -22.62
C GLN A 323 -7.27 -9.80 -22.16
N ARG A 324 -7.60 -8.56 -22.55
CA ARG A 324 -8.87 -7.94 -22.20
C ARG A 324 -10.06 -8.62 -22.85
N LEU A 325 -9.93 -8.99 -24.15
CA LEU A 325 -10.94 -9.75 -24.86
C LEU A 325 -11.15 -11.12 -24.23
N GLN A 326 -10.08 -11.82 -23.87
CA GLN A 326 -10.14 -13.10 -23.21
C GLN A 326 -10.81 -13.02 -21.82
N THR A 327 -10.51 -11.96 -21.05
CA THR A 327 -11.12 -11.73 -19.73
C THR A 327 -12.63 -11.46 -19.82
N LEU A 328 -13.06 -10.68 -20.81
CA LEU A 328 -14.47 -10.25 -20.93
C LEU A 328 -15.36 -11.27 -21.66
N TYR A 329 -14.81 -11.98 -22.67
CA TYR A 329 -15.58 -12.81 -23.58
C TYR A 329 -15.10 -14.27 -23.65
N GLY A 330 -14.06 -14.63 -22.88
CA GLY A 330 -13.45 -15.97 -22.90
C GLY A 330 -12.92 -16.33 -24.29
N GLU A 331 -13.10 -17.60 -24.71
CA GLU A 331 -12.68 -18.10 -26.02
C GLU A 331 -13.42 -17.49 -27.22
N ARG A 332 -14.54 -16.81 -26.99
CA ARG A 332 -15.32 -16.15 -28.05
C ARG A 332 -14.75 -14.78 -28.42
N GLY A 333 -14.02 -14.11 -27.50
CA GLY A 333 -13.33 -12.84 -27.78
C GLY A 333 -11.93 -13.07 -28.34
N ARG A 334 -11.67 -12.71 -29.61
CA ARG A 334 -10.40 -13.02 -30.25
C ARG A 334 -9.80 -11.80 -30.96
N LEU A 335 -8.48 -11.68 -30.85
CA LEU A 335 -7.66 -10.80 -31.69
C LEU A 335 -6.74 -11.71 -32.55
N THR A 336 -6.82 -11.59 -33.87
CA THR A 336 -5.93 -12.26 -34.80
C THR A 336 -5.18 -11.25 -35.64
N LEU A 337 -3.92 -11.58 -35.96
CA LEU A 337 -3.06 -10.79 -36.85
C LEU A 337 -2.67 -11.67 -38.05
N ALA A 338 -2.79 -11.13 -39.25
CA ALA A 338 -2.44 -11.81 -40.48
C ALA A 338 -1.72 -10.84 -41.42
N ALA A 339 -1.15 -11.38 -42.49
CA ALA A 339 -0.65 -10.56 -43.58
C ALA A 339 -1.82 -9.75 -44.20
N GLY A 340 -1.55 -8.50 -44.59
CA GLY A 340 -2.53 -7.63 -45.17
C GLY A 340 -3.03 -8.10 -46.53
N PRO A 341 -4.12 -7.51 -47.04
CA PRO A 341 -4.66 -7.81 -48.36
C PRO A 341 -3.60 -7.65 -49.43
N GLY A 342 -3.42 -8.66 -50.31
CA GLY A 342 -2.40 -8.66 -51.34
C GLY A 342 -0.98 -9.04 -50.90
N GLY A 343 -0.81 -9.54 -49.66
CA GLY A 343 0.46 -10.04 -49.11
C GLY A 343 1.40 -8.95 -48.58
N SER A 344 0.96 -7.69 -48.56
CA SER A 344 1.70 -6.55 -47.97
C SER A 344 0.92 -5.95 -46.80
N GLY A 345 1.65 -5.40 -45.81
CA GLY A 345 1.03 -4.82 -44.62
C GLY A 345 0.49 -5.84 -43.62
N THR A 346 -0.36 -5.37 -42.71
CA THR A 346 -0.94 -6.16 -41.60
C THR A 346 -2.45 -6.05 -41.62
N LEU A 347 -3.13 -7.14 -41.33
CA LEU A 347 -4.55 -7.20 -41.02
C LEU A 347 -4.75 -7.63 -39.56
N ALA A 348 -5.28 -6.76 -38.73
CA ALA A 348 -5.70 -7.05 -37.37
C ALA A 348 -7.22 -7.22 -37.36
N VAL A 349 -7.71 -8.35 -36.84
CA VAL A 349 -9.14 -8.68 -36.76
C VAL A 349 -9.53 -8.94 -35.33
N ILE A 350 -10.52 -8.19 -34.85
CA ILE A 350 -11.20 -8.44 -33.56
C ILE A 350 -12.54 -9.08 -33.83
N ARG A 351 -12.84 -10.16 -33.11
CA ARG A 351 -14.16 -10.78 -33.03
C ARG A 351 -14.67 -10.71 -31.60
N ILE A 352 -15.91 -10.22 -31.46
CA ILE A 352 -16.61 -10.08 -30.18
C ILE A 352 -18.01 -10.63 -30.33
N PRO A 353 -18.48 -11.55 -29.44
CA PRO A 353 -19.85 -12.03 -29.46
C PRO A 353 -20.82 -10.88 -29.10
N VAL A 354 -21.86 -10.72 -29.88
CA VAL A 354 -22.93 -9.75 -29.64
C VAL A 354 -24.08 -10.48 -28.96
N PRO A 355 -24.61 -10.01 -27.81
CA PRO A 355 -25.82 -10.56 -27.21
C PRO A 355 -26.99 -10.48 -28.19
N GLU A 356 -27.81 -11.55 -28.29
CA GLU A 356 -28.93 -11.69 -29.23
C GLU A 356 -29.93 -10.51 -29.16
N ALA A 357 -30.14 -9.94 -27.96
CA ALA A 357 -30.95 -8.75 -27.75
C ALA A 357 -30.40 -7.46 -28.40
N ALA A 358 -29.12 -7.40 -28.69
CA ALA A 358 -28.47 -6.21 -29.31
C ALA A 358 -28.35 -6.35 -30.84
N ALA A 359 -28.45 -7.57 -31.36
CA ALA A 359 -28.46 -7.85 -32.81
C ALA A 359 -29.81 -7.60 -33.46
N ALA A 360 -30.92 -7.68 -32.70
CA ALA A 360 -32.28 -7.29 -33.15
C ALA A 360 -32.41 -5.77 -33.10
N GLY A 361 -32.23 -5.08 -34.23
CA GLY A 361 -32.47 -3.64 -34.35
C GLY A 361 -33.88 -3.27 -33.91
N PRO A 362 -34.18 -1.98 -33.64
CA PRO A 362 -35.45 -1.52 -33.06
C PRO A 362 -36.72 -1.69 -33.96
N GLY A 363 -36.71 -2.69 -34.85
CA GLY A 363 -37.78 -3.00 -35.80
C GLY A 363 -38.62 -4.24 -35.50
N ALA A 364 -38.26 -5.10 -34.51
CA ALA A 364 -38.91 -6.41 -34.32
C ALA A 364 -40.05 -6.42 -33.27
N GLU A 365 -40.36 -5.35 -32.61
CA GLU A 365 -41.40 -5.31 -31.55
C GLU A 365 -42.77 -4.77 -31.97
N ARG A 366 -43.18 -4.87 -33.25
CA ARG A 366 -44.52 -4.41 -33.67
C ARG A 366 -45.30 -5.40 -34.49
N GLU A 367 -45.34 -6.70 -34.17
CA GLU A 367 -46.28 -7.61 -34.84
C GLU A 367 -46.87 -8.76 -33.99
N THR A 368 -47.00 -8.57 -32.67
CA THR A 368 -47.80 -9.54 -31.88
C THR A 368 -48.70 -8.82 -30.87
N GLY A 369 -49.66 -8.04 -31.38
CA GLY A 369 -50.64 -7.32 -30.56
C GLY A 369 -51.94 -7.05 -31.25
N GLY A 370 -52.54 -8.04 -31.84
CA GLY A 370 -53.85 -7.85 -32.52
C GLY A 370 -54.64 -9.11 -32.70
N ARG A 371 -55.16 -9.73 -31.62
CA ARG A 371 -56.39 -10.55 -31.64
C ARG A 371 -56.67 -11.12 -30.26
N ALA A 372 -57.51 -10.47 -29.53
CA ALA A 372 -58.39 -11.17 -28.58
C ALA A 372 -59.67 -10.36 -28.48
N ALA A 373 -60.64 -10.92 -29.11
CA ALA A 373 -62.02 -10.52 -29.13
C ALA A 373 -62.66 -10.60 -27.76
N GLY A 374 -63.71 -9.80 -27.62
CA GLY A 374 -64.62 -9.75 -26.52
C GLY A 374 -65.30 -11.07 -26.17
N ALA A 375 -65.64 -11.15 -24.90
CA ALA A 375 -66.82 -11.89 -24.40
C ALA A 375 -67.23 -11.23 -23.09
N ALA A 376 -68.31 -10.58 -23.18
CA ALA A 376 -69.56 -10.46 -22.39
C ALA A 376 -69.52 -10.89 -20.91
N VAL A 377 -70.02 -9.98 -20.13
CA VAL A 377 -70.64 -10.07 -18.80
C VAL A 377 -71.89 -10.98 -18.85
N PRO A 378 -72.40 -11.63 -17.78
CA PRO A 378 -73.22 -10.86 -16.84
C PRO A 378 -72.62 -10.65 -15.44
#